data_db215506795626ec51372fce7272aec3
#
_entry.id   db215506795626ec51372fce7272aec3
#
_cell.length_a   1.000
_cell.length_b   1.000
_cell.length_c   1.000
_cell.angle_alpha   90.00
_cell.angle_beta   90.00
_cell.angle_gamma   90.00
#
_symmetry.space_group_name_H-M   'P 1'
#
loop_
_entity.id
_entity.type
_entity.pdbx_description
1 polymer ?
#
loop_
_entity_poly.entity_id
_entity_poly.type
_entity_poly.pdbx_seq_one_letter_code
_entity_poly.pdbx_strand_id
1 'polypeptide(L)'
;MPLRIAFDLDGVLADMESELVHQAEILFGAPMTHRLQARAADRDQTTTVVAEDSGDAATEAVVDGQPAAETTLDNTPPLLKLKMTSRQQRKLWKHVEAIENFWETLAELEPGVIERLATMAAERRWEVIFLTKRPQTAGSTAQVQTQRWLKAKGFPLPSVFVVQGSRGRIAAALDLHIVIDDRPENCLDVVVDSKARAILVWREEEKHVPAATRRLGIGVVKTTADCLDVLSEIDSTTSQRSGLFDRVRRLLGLKEDSLPA
;
A
#
# COMPACT_ATOMS: atom_id res chain seq x y z
N MET A 1 -18.88 -17.54 -0.74
CA MET A 1 -17.66 -17.38 -1.55
C MET A 1 -16.53 -17.01 -0.62
N PRO A 2 -15.28 -17.45 -0.86
CA PRO A 2 -14.15 -17.03 -0.06
C PRO A 2 -13.94 -15.51 -0.16
N LEU A 3 -13.45 -14.89 0.90
CA LEU A 3 -13.10 -13.47 0.89
C LEU A 3 -11.83 -13.28 0.05
N ARG A 4 -11.88 -12.39 -0.96
CA ARG A 4 -10.75 -12.07 -1.85
C ARG A 4 -10.13 -10.75 -1.42
N ILE A 5 -8.90 -10.81 -0.94
CA ILE A 5 -8.24 -9.69 -0.29
C ILE A 5 -6.89 -9.41 -0.97
N ALA A 6 -6.62 -8.15 -1.28
CA ALA A 6 -5.29 -7.74 -1.71
C ALA A 6 -4.59 -6.90 -0.65
N PHE A 7 -3.30 -7.16 -0.44
CA PHE A 7 -2.41 -6.36 0.39
C PHE A 7 -1.35 -5.69 -0.49
N ASP A 8 -1.13 -4.40 -0.30
CA ASP A 8 0.13 -3.79 -0.69
C ASP A 8 1.25 -4.33 0.19
N LEU A 9 2.49 -4.16 -0.23
CA LEU A 9 3.65 -4.70 0.48
C LEU A 9 4.42 -3.61 1.24
N ASP A 10 4.87 -2.61 0.51
CA ASP A 10 5.80 -1.61 1.02
C ASP A 10 5.03 -0.55 1.81
N GLY A 11 5.30 -0.40 3.11
CA GLY A 11 4.52 0.45 4.02
C GLY A 11 3.34 -0.25 4.72
N VAL A 12 2.93 -1.44 4.22
CA VAL A 12 1.90 -2.28 4.86
C VAL A 12 2.53 -3.47 5.60
N LEU A 13 3.34 -4.28 4.89
CA LEU A 13 3.95 -5.50 5.40
C LEU A 13 5.48 -5.39 5.49
N ALA A 14 6.12 -4.74 4.52
CA ALA A 14 7.56 -4.62 4.40
C ALA A 14 8.05 -3.23 4.78
N ASP A 15 9.10 -3.15 5.59
CA ASP A 15 9.78 -1.92 5.98
C ASP A 15 10.80 -1.49 4.92
N MET A 16 10.28 -1.03 3.79
CA MET A 16 11.11 -0.49 2.73
C MET A 16 11.74 0.85 3.11
N GLU A 17 11.07 1.68 3.91
CA GLU A 17 11.55 3.01 4.26
C GLU A 17 12.86 2.92 5.05
N SER A 18 12.91 2.10 6.10
CA SER A 18 14.12 1.93 6.92
C SER A 18 15.28 1.37 6.10
N GLU A 19 15.02 0.43 5.20
CA GLU A 19 16.06 -0.12 4.34
C GLU A 19 16.58 0.91 3.33
N LEU A 20 15.71 1.73 2.74
CA LEU A 20 16.15 2.82 1.86
C LEU A 20 16.95 3.88 2.61
N VAL A 21 16.61 4.19 3.86
CA VAL A 21 17.42 5.07 4.73
C VAL A 21 18.79 4.45 4.94
N HIS A 22 18.87 3.17 5.28
CA HIS A 22 20.13 2.46 5.45
C HIS A 22 21.00 2.49 4.19
N GLN A 23 20.42 2.26 3.02
CA GLN A 23 21.15 2.34 1.75
C GLN A 23 21.59 3.78 1.41
N ALA A 24 20.79 4.77 1.79
CA ALA A 24 21.17 6.17 1.66
C ALA A 24 22.35 6.53 2.58
N GLU A 25 22.41 5.99 3.79
CA GLU A 25 23.55 6.16 4.72
C GLU A 25 24.83 5.53 4.17
N ILE A 26 24.74 4.35 3.58
CA ILE A 26 25.88 3.69 2.90
C ILE A 26 26.37 4.59 1.75
N LEU A 27 25.46 5.12 0.95
CA LEU A 27 25.80 5.84 -0.29
C LEU A 27 26.25 7.29 -0.05
N PHE A 28 25.69 7.98 0.94
CA PHE A 28 25.91 9.42 1.19
C PHE A 28 26.54 9.73 2.53
N GLY A 29 26.66 8.74 3.42
CA GLY A 29 27.15 8.88 4.78
C GLY A 29 26.09 9.31 5.79
N ALA A 30 26.14 8.76 7.01
CA ALA A 30 25.22 9.03 8.10
C ALA A 30 25.02 10.53 8.43
N PRO A 31 26.06 11.40 8.43
CA PRO A 31 25.88 12.84 8.69
C PRO A 31 24.95 13.53 7.69
N MET A 32 24.86 13.01 6.46
CA MET A 32 23.99 13.60 5.43
C MET A 32 22.53 13.23 5.66
N THR A 33 22.24 11.99 6.02
CA THR A 33 20.89 11.54 6.35
C THR A 33 20.36 12.22 7.60
N HIS A 34 21.16 12.37 8.65
CA HIS A 34 20.79 13.14 9.83
C HIS A 34 20.47 14.60 9.52
N ARG A 35 21.24 15.26 8.65
CA ARG A 35 20.94 16.64 8.20
C ARG A 35 19.65 16.72 7.40
N LEU A 36 19.36 15.72 6.57
CA LEU A 36 18.13 15.66 5.79
C LEU A 36 16.92 15.43 6.70
N GLN A 37 17.04 14.55 7.69
CA GLN A 37 16.02 14.30 8.71
C GLN A 37 15.76 15.53 9.59
N ALA A 38 16.81 16.20 10.07
CA ALA A 38 16.70 17.42 10.86
C ALA A 38 15.99 18.55 10.08
N ARG A 39 16.34 18.76 8.80
CA ARG A 39 15.66 19.74 7.94
C ARG A 39 14.20 19.38 7.65
N ALA A 40 13.84 18.10 7.68
CA ALA A 40 12.46 17.66 7.55
C ALA A 40 11.65 18.01 8.80
N ALA A 41 12.19 17.72 9.98
CA ALA A 41 11.56 18.04 11.27
C ALA A 41 11.38 19.56 11.49
N ASP A 42 12.36 20.37 11.06
CA ASP A 42 12.34 21.85 11.24
C ASP A 42 11.27 22.51 10.34
N ARG A 43 10.99 21.97 9.15
CA ARG A 43 9.93 22.47 8.27
C ARG A 43 8.52 22.14 8.74
N ASP A 44 8.32 20.99 9.37
CA ASP A 44 6.99 20.64 9.93
C ASP A 44 6.63 21.57 11.10
N GLN A 45 7.63 22.04 11.85
CA GLN A 45 7.43 23.05 12.90
C GLN A 45 7.17 24.46 12.35
N THR A 46 7.70 24.81 11.17
CA THR A 46 7.56 26.15 10.58
C THR A 46 6.25 26.33 9.80
N THR A 47 5.63 25.26 9.34
CA THR A 47 4.35 25.32 8.60
C THR A 47 3.15 25.61 9.49
N THR A 48 3.33 25.57 10.82
CA THR A 48 2.27 25.84 11.80
C THR A 48 2.12 27.33 12.15
N VAL A 49 2.96 28.23 11.63
CA VAL A 49 3.03 29.63 12.11
C VAL A 49 2.71 30.70 11.03
N VAL A 50 2.43 30.36 9.79
CA VAL A 50 2.11 31.38 8.78
C VAL A 50 0.81 31.04 8.02
N ALA A 51 -0.30 31.34 8.64
CA ALA A 51 -1.58 31.52 7.98
C ALA A 51 -2.31 32.72 8.59
N GLU A 52 -1.81 33.92 8.32
CA GLU A 52 -2.59 35.16 8.34
C GLU A 52 -1.81 36.24 7.55
N ASP A 53 -2.54 36.79 6.61
CA ASP A 53 -2.50 38.12 6.03
C ASP A 53 -1.86 38.37 4.67
N SER A 54 -2.70 39.10 3.90
CA SER A 54 -2.49 39.97 2.71
C SER A 54 -2.36 39.35 1.32
N GLY A 55 -3.31 39.51 0.56
CA GLY A 55 -3.92 40.27 -0.48
C GLY A 55 -3.04 40.73 -1.65
N ASP A 56 -3.57 40.44 -2.86
CA ASP A 56 -3.50 41.19 -4.11
C ASP A 56 -2.15 41.39 -4.84
N ALA A 57 -2.08 40.84 -6.03
CA ALA A 57 -1.82 41.50 -7.30
C ALA A 57 -1.46 40.54 -8.45
N ALA A 58 -2.22 40.61 -9.52
CA ALA A 58 -2.01 39.93 -10.78
C ALA A 58 -0.75 40.43 -11.50
N THR A 59 -0.04 39.53 -12.19
CA THR A 59 0.64 39.89 -13.47
C THR A 59 0.84 38.60 -14.31
N GLU A 60 0.23 38.59 -15.49
CA GLU A 60 0.39 37.60 -16.55
C GLU A 60 1.82 37.66 -17.13
N ALA A 61 2.38 36.47 -17.40
CA ALA A 61 3.41 36.31 -18.42
C ALA A 61 3.26 34.95 -19.10
N VAL A 62 2.75 34.97 -20.30
CA VAL A 62 2.73 33.89 -21.28
C VAL A 62 4.18 33.61 -21.73
N VAL A 63 4.65 32.38 -21.59
CA VAL A 63 5.77 31.85 -22.40
C VAL A 63 5.44 30.43 -22.82
N ASP A 64 5.32 30.33 -24.14
CA ASP A 64 5.16 29.15 -24.96
C ASP A 64 6.39 28.22 -24.83
N GLY A 65 6.18 26.94 -24.60
CA GLY A 65 7.24 25.94 -24.53
C GLY A 65 6.66 24.56 -24.24
N GLN A 66 6.38 23.78 -25.30
CA GLN A 66 6.01 22.35 -25.16
C GLN A 66 6.99 21.60 -24.27
N PRO A 67 6.54 20.89 -23.24
CA PRO A 67 7.38 19.94 -22.54
C PRO A 67 7.42 18.64 -23.35
N ALA A 68 8.64 18.19 -23.62
CA ALA A 68 8.95 16.83 -24.02
C ALA A 68 8.30 15.86 -23.03
N ALA A 69 7.81 14.73 -23.54
CA ALA A 69 7.18 13.67 -22.76
C ALA A 69 8.09 13.27 -21.58
N GLU A 70 7.84 13.85 -20.42
CA GLU A 70 8.35 13.35 -19.15
C GLU A 70 7.64 12.03 -18.88
N THR A 71 8.39 10.95 -19.04
CA THR A 71 8.05 9.66 -18.47
C THR A 71 7.89 9.88 -16.96
N THR A 72 6.67 9.98 -16.52
CA THR A 72 6.31 10.25 -15.14
C THR A 72 6.82 9.12 -14.25
N LEU A 73 7.97 9.35 -13.61
CA LEU A 73 8.47 8.63 -12.43
C LEU A 73 7.64 8.97 -11.17
N ASP A 74 6.36 9.23 -11.35
CA ASP A 74 5.47 9.71 -10.29
C ASP A 74 4.94 8.59 -9.38
N ASN A 75 5.58 7.42 -9.45
CA ASN A 75 5.29 6.27 -8.60
C ASN A 75 6.43 5.88 -7.67
N THR A 76 7.35 6.80 -7.42
CA THR A 76 8.40 6.56 -6.42
C THR A 76 7.74 6.56 -5.05
N PRO A 77 7.87 5.47 -4.26
CA PRO A 77 7.39 5.45 -2.88
C PRO A 77 7.97 6.66 -2.16
N PRO A 78 7.22 7.27 -1.26
CA PRO A 78 7.66 8.47 -0.60
C PRO A 78 8.87 8.17 0.29
N LEU A 79 10.06 8.52 -0.17
CA LEU A 79 11.18 8.84 0.71
C LEU A 79 10.86 10.18 1.41
N LEU A 80 9.62 10.29 1.92
CA LEU A 80 9.02 11.54 2.38
C LEU A 80 9.75 12.11 3.58
N LYS A 81 10.32 11.25 4.42
CA LYS A 81 11.09 11.67 5.59
C LYS A 81 12.52 12.08 5.24
N LEU A 82 13.08 11.55 4.14
CA LEU A 82 14.35 11.99 3.60
C LEU A 82 14.07 13.00 2.49
N LYS A 83 14.07 14.30 2.79
CA LYS A 83 13.93 15.39 1.79
C LYS A 83 15.15 15.42 0.86
N MET A 84 15.29 14.37 0.04
CA MET A 84 16.37 14.24 -0.93
C MET A 84 16.06 15.05 -2.18
N THR A 85 17.10 15.60 -2.80
CA THR A 85 16.97 16.18 -4.13
C THR A 85 16.69 15.07 -5.15
N SER A 86 16.03 15.40 -6.27
CA SER A 86 15.75 14.43 -7.35
C SER A 86 17.02 13.72 -7.86
N ARG A 87 18.18 14.40 -7.82
CA ARG A 87 19.48 13.80 -8.18
C ARG A 87 19.91 12.74 -7.17
N GLN A 88 19.72 13.00 -5.87
CA GLN A 88 20.03 12.05 -4.79
C GLN A 88 19.10 10.85 -4.85
N GLN A 89 17.80 11.07 -5.04
CA GLN A 89 16.82 9.98 -5.19
C GLN A 89 17.19 9.07 -6.37
N ARG A 90 17.48 9.62 -7.55
CA ARG A 90 17.93 8.83 -8.71
C ARG A 90 19.21 8.05 -8.43
N LYS A 91 20.16 8.64 -7.69
CA LYS A 91 21.41 7.96 -7.32
C LYS A 91 21.16 6.82 -6.36
N LEU A 92 20.26 7.01 -5.38
CA LEU A 92 19.84 5.96 -4.45
C LEU A 92 19.15 4.81 -5.18
N TRP A 93 18.16 5.11 -6.03
CA TRP A 93 17.48 4.07 -6.80
C TRP A 93 18.43 3.30 -7.71
N LYS A 94 19.33 3.98 -8.41
CA LYS A 94 20.37 3.30 -9.22
C LYS A 94 21.27 2.39 -8.36
N HIS A 95 21.55 2.78 -7.12
CA HIS A 95 22.30 1.94 -6.18
C HIS A 95 21.49 0.72 -5.76
N VAL A 96 20.23 0.91 -5.36
CA VAL A 96 19.31 -0.18 -4.98
C VAL A 96 19.08 -1.16 -6.13
N GLU A 97 18.91 -0.67 -7.36
CA GLU A 97 18.78 -1.51 -8.56
C GLU A 97 19.98 -2.43 -8.79
N ALA A 98 21.18 -2.03 -8.34
CA ALA A 98 22.39 -2.82 -8.46
C ALA A 98 22.58 -3.86 -7.32
N ILE A 99 21.78 -3.81 -6.27
CA ILE A 99 21.84 -4.77 -5.16
C ILE A 99 21.13 -6.05 -5.58
N GLU A 100 21.86 -7.17 -5.50
CA GLU A 100 21.31 -8.48 -5.85
C GLU A 100 20.20 -8.89 -4.87
N ASN A 101 19.04 -9.22 -5.42
CA ASN A 101 17.86 -9.67 -4.66
C ASN A 101 17.45 -8.73 -3.51
N PHE A 102 17.53 -7.42 -3.72
CA PHE A 102 17.25 -6.38 -2.72
C PHE A 102 15.92 -6.60 -1.98
N TRP A 103 14.86 -7.02 -2.68
CA TRP A 103 13.54 -7.19 -2.08
C TRP A 103 13.44 -8.35 -1.08
N GLU A 104 14.44 -9.22 -1.05
CA GLU A 104 14.54 -10.31 -0.08
C GLU A 104 15.17 -9.85 1.26
N THR A 105 15.82 -8.67 1.30
CA THR A 105 16.53 -8.17 2.50
C THR A 105 15.63 -7.42 3.49
N LEU A 106 14.43 -7.04 3.06
CA LEU A 106 13.55 -6.19 3.85
C LEU A 106 13.11 -6.84 5.17
N ALA A 107 13.04 -6.03 6.23
CA ALA A 107 12.39 -6.42 7.47
C ALA A 107 10.86 -6.43 7.31
N GLU A 108 10.16 -7.18 8.16
CA GLU A 108 8.72 -6.97 8.37
C GLU A 108 8.51 -5.64 9.11
N LEU A 109 7.50 -4.92 8.73
CA LEU A 109 7.09 -3.70 9.43
C LEU A 109 6.54 -4.00 10.83
N GLU A 110 5.83 -5.10 10.94
CA GLU A 110 5.28 -5.64 12.19
C GLU A 110 5.67 -7.13 12.27
N PRO A 111 6.64 -7.50 13.10
CA PRO A 111 7.14 -8.87 13.17
C PRO A 111 6.04 -9.90 13.44
N GLY A 112 5.97 -10.96 12.62
CA GLY A 112 5.01 -12.05 12.75
C GLY A 112 3.62 -11.78 12.14
N VAL A 113 3.37 -10.58 11.60
CA VAL A 113 2.07 -10.24 11.01
C VAL A 113 1.80 -11.05 9.72
N ILE A 114 2.84 -11.37 8.96
CA ILE A 114 2.71 -12.17 7.73
C ILE A 114 2.37 -13.62 8.06
N GLU A 115 2.97 -14.20 9.07
CA GLU A 115 2.64 -15.56 9.56
C GLU A 115 1.20 -15.60 10.10
N ARG A 116 0.78 -14.58 10.87
CA ARG A 116 -0.60 -14.44 11.33
C ARG A 116 -1.58 -14.36 10.16
N LEU A 117 -1.29 -13.54 9.13
CA LEU A 117 -2.09 -13.46 7.92
C LEU A 117 -2.21 -14.81 7.21
N ALA A 118 -1.10 -15.56 7.08
CA ALA A 118 -1.10 -16.88 6.46
C ALA A 118 -2.00 -17.86 7.23
N THR A 119 -1.91 -17.87 8.56
CA THR A 119 -2.76 -18.71 9.43
C THR A 119 -4.23 -18.36 9.25
N MET A 120 -4.59 -17.07 9.34
CA MET A 120 -5.97 -16.62 9.17
C MET A 120 -6.52 -16.92 7.77
N ALA A 121 -5.69 -16.74 6.73
CA ALA A 121 -6.08 -17.04 5.35
C ALA A 121 -6.39 -18.53 5.17
N ALA A 122 -5.59 -19.41 5.76
CA ALA A 122 -5.81 -20.86 5.71
C ALA A 122 -7.08 -21.27 6.47
N GLU A 123 -7.25 -20.82 7.71
CA GLU A 123 -8.39 -21.15 8.58
C GLU A 123 -9.73 -20.67 8.01
N ARG A 124 -9.73 -19.46 7.45
CA ARG A 124 -10.95 -18.79 6.93
C ARG A 124 -11.15 -18.97 5.45
N ARG A 125 -10.21 -19.66 4.77
CA ARG A 125 -10.23 -19.90 3.32
C ARG A 125 -10.26 -18.60 2.51
N TRP A 126 -9.51 -17.58 2.94
CA TRP A 126 -9.35 -16.35 2.20
C TRP A 126 -8.45 -16.54 0.98
N GLU A 127 -8.78 -15.87 -0.12
CA GLU A 127 -7.90 -15.75 -1.28
C GLU A 127 -7.10 -14.45 -1.11
N VAL A 128 -5.81 -14.59 -0.75
CA VAL A 128 -4.92 -13.45 -0.50
C VAL A 128 -4.00 -13.22 -1.69
N ILE A 129 -3.96 -11.97 -2.15
CA ILE A 129 -3.14 -11.51 -3.26
C ILE A 129 -2.25 -10.36 -2.75
N PHE A 130 -0.99 -10.34 -3.19
CA PHE A 130 -0.06 -9.28 -2.88
C PHE A 130 0.18 -8.42 -4.12
N LEU A 131 -0.06 -7.11 -4.00
CA LEU A 131 0.12 -6.13 -5.08
C LEU A 131 1.28 -5.21 -4.74
N THR A 132 2.21 -5.02 -5.67
CA THR A 132 3.35 -4.11 -5.46
C THR A 132 3.74 -3.38 -6.73
N LYS A 133 4.46 -2.26 -6.59
CA LYS A 133 5.06 -1.48 -7.68
C LYS A 133 6.59 -1.56 -7.69
N ARG A 134 7.18 -2.52 -6.99
CA ARG A 134 8.64 -2.69 -6.86
C ARG A 134 9.33 -2.68 -8.22
N PRO A 135 10.33 -1.82 -8.44
CA PRO A 135 11.15 -1.86 -9.65
C PRO A 135 12.03 -3.11 -9.66
N GLN A 136 12.58 -3.43 -10.82
CA GLN A 136 13.58 -4.49 -10.96
C GLN A 136 14.87 -4.10 -10.24
N THR A 137 15.49 -5.10 -9.63
CA THR A 137 16.83 -5.03 -9.06
C THR A 137 17.68 -6.16 -9.63
N ALA A 138 18.98 -6.16 -9.36
CA ALA A 138 19.84 -7.26 -9.78
C ALA A 138 19.38 -8.61 -9.19
N GLY A 139 19.68 -9.71 -9.86
CA GLY A 139 19.27 -11.04 -9.47
C GLY A 139 17.93 -11.49 -10.07
N SER A 140 17.07 -12.10 -9.26
CA SER A 140 15.76 -12.60 -9.69
C SER A 140 14.78 -11.44 -9.98
N THR A 141 13.67 -11.72 -10.66
CA THR A 141 12.63 -10.70 -10.88
C THR A 141 12.03 -10.21 -9.56
N ALA A 142 11.55 -8.96 -9.51
CA ALA A 142 10.91 -8.40 -8.32
C ALA A 142 9.77 -9.29 -7.80
N GLN A 143 9.03 -9.95 -8.69
CA GLN A 143 8.00 -10.93 -8.32
C GLN A 143 8.59 -12.11 -7.57
N VAL A 144 9.64 -12.74 -8.10
CA VAL A 144 10.27 -13.93 -7.49
C VAL A 144 10.91 -13.59 -6.15
N GLN A 145 11.63 -12.46 -6.07
CA GLN A 145 12.21 -11.97 -4.82
C GLN A 145 11.11 -11.77 -3.76
N THR A 146 10.02 -11.12 -4.12
CA THR A 146 8.88 -10.88 -3.21
C THR A 146 8.22 -12.18 -2.76
N GLN A 147 8.05 -13.15 -3.65
CA GLN A 147 7.51 -14.47 -3.29
C GLN A 147 8.41 -15.20 -2.29
N ARG A 148 9.74 -15.17 -2.50
CA ARG A 148 10.71 -15.77 -1.58
C ARG A 148 10.70 -15.08 -0.23
N TRP A 149 10.64 -13.74 -0.22
CA TRP A 149 10.55 -12.95 0.99
C TRP A 149 9.30 -13.31 1.81
N LEU A 150 8.11 -13.29 1.21
CA LEU A 150 6.85 -13.67 1.86
C LEU A 150 6.90 -15.10 2.40
N LYS A 151 7.46 -16.03 1.62
CA LYS A 151 7.64 -17.43 2.04
C LYS A 151 8.56 -17.54 3.25
N ALA A 152 9.68 -16.82 3.27
CA ALA A 152 10.60 -16.77 4.40
C ALA A 152 9.97 -16.16 5.66
N LYS A 153 8.95 -15.29 5.50
CA LYS A 153 8.17 -14.69 6.58
C LYS A 153 6.93 -15.50 6.99
N GLY A 154 6.78 -16.72 6.49
CA GLY A 154 5.73 -17.65 6.92
C GLY A 154 4.49 -17.71 6.04
N PHE A 155 4.45 -17.02 4.87
CA PHE A 155 3.35 -17.18 3.90
C PHE A 155 3.73 -18.20 2.82
N PRO A 156 3.26 -19.44 2.84
CA PRO A 156 3.87 -20.57 2.10
C PRO A 156 3.70 -20.48 0.57
N LEU A 157 2.58 -19.96 0.07
CA LEU A 157 2.23 -19.91 -1.36
C LEU A 157 1.73 -18.50 -1.75
N PRO A 158 2.59 -17.48 -1.80
CA PRO A 158 2.15 -16.12 -2.05
C PRO A 158 1.84 -15.87 -3.53
N SER A 159 0.63 -15.37 -3.80
CA SER A 159 0.22 -14.86 -5.12
C SER A 159 0.65 -13.40 -5.25
N VAL A 160 1.74 -13.13 -5.96
CA VAL A 160 2.35 -11.80 -6.08
C VAL A 160 2.18 -11.25 -7.49
N PHE A 161 1.69 -10.01 -7.58
CA PHE A 161 1.57 -9.26 -8.83
C PHE A 161 2.36 -7.96 -8.73
N VAL A 162 3.36 -7.81 -9.61
CA VAL A 162 4.09 -6.54 -9.79
C VAL A 162 3.33 -5.75 -10.84
N VAL A 163 2.69 -4.66 -10.43
CA VAL A 163 1.75 -3.92 -11.26
C VAL A 163 2.05 -2.43 -11.26
N GLN A 164 1.96 -1.80 -12.43
CA GLN A 164 2.18 -0.36 -12.60
C GLN A 164 0.87 0.43 -12.77
N GLY A 165 -0.25 -0.26 -12.94
CA GLY A 165 -1.56 0.35 -13.18
C GLY A 165 -2.31 0.78 -11.92
N SER A 166 -3.50 1.37 -12.12
CA SER A 166 -4.43 1.74 -11.06
C SER A 166 -4.82 0.55 -10.20
N ARG A 167 -4.79 0.72 -8.88
CA ARG A 167 -5.23 -0.30 -7.91
C ARG A 167 -6.71 -0.63 -8.07
N GLY A 168 -7.53 0.35 -8.39
CA GLY A 168 -8.97 0.16 -8.60
C GLY A 168 -9.29 -0.71 -9.81
N ARG A 169 -8.62 -0.49 -10.94
CA ARG A 169 -8.80 -1.32 -12.14
C ARG A 169 -8.36 -2.77 -11.90
N ILE A 170 -7.29 -2.97 -11.15
CA ILE A 170 -6.83 -4.31 -10.76
C ILE A 170 -7.84 -4.96 -9.83
N ALA A 171 -8.35 -4.22 -8.84
CA ALA A 171 -9.36 -4.70 -7.92
C ALA A 171 -10.64 -5.13 -8.66
N ALA A 172 -11.08 -4.36 -9.65
CA ALA A 172 -12.21 -4.69 -10.50
C ALA A 172 -11.96 -5.95 -11.36
N ALA A 173 -10.78 -6.03 -12.00
CA ALA A 173 -10.42 -7.13 -12.88
C ALA A 173 -10.28 -8.47 -12.14
N LEU A 174 -9.83 -8.45 -10.89
CA LEU A 174 -9.65 -9.63 -10.05
C LEU A 174 -10.86 -9.89 -9.14
N ASP A 175 -11.92 -9.11 -9.24
CA ASP A 175 -13.13 -9.20 -8.39
C ASP A 175 -12.77 -9.24 -6.90
N LEU A 176 -11.93 -8.30 -6.47
CA LEU A 176 -11.50 -8.21 -5.08
C LEU A 176 -12.62 -7.65 -4.21
N HIS A 177 -12.71 -8.12 -2.96
CA HIS A 177 -13.65 -7.62 -1.97
C HIS A 177 -13.04 -6.50 -1.12
N ILE A 178 -11.75 -6.63 -0.80
CA ILE A 178 -11.03 -5.67 0.06
C ILE A 178 -9.62 -5.48 -0.49
N VAL A 179 -9.13 -4.23 -0.47
CA VAL A 179 -7.74 -3.87 -0.76
C VAL A 179 -7.19 -3.10 0.43
N ILE A 180 -6.00 -3.49 0.88
CA ILE A 180 -5.26 -2.86 1.96
C ILE A 180 -4.03 -2.17 1.38
N ASP A 181 -3.85 -0.88 1.66
CA ASP A 181 -2.75 -0.07 1.13
C ASP A 181 -2.38 1.02 2.15
N ASP A 182 -1.17 1.54 2.14
CA ASP A 182 -0.71 2.64 3.00
C ASP A 182 -0.86 4.02 2.32
N ARG A 183 -1.23 4.03 1.04
CA ARG A 183 -1.36 5.25 0.24
C ARG A 183 -2.82 5.64 0.05
N PRO A 184 -3.22 6.84 0.51
CA PRO A 184 -4.60 7.34 0.31
C PRO A 184 -5.04 7.36 -1.15
N GLU A 185 -4.11 7.67 -2.08
CA GLU A 185 -4.39 7.74 -3.52
C GLU A 185 -4.77 6.36 -4.08
N ASN A 186 -4.05 5.31 -3.67
CA ASN A 186 -4.36 3.94 -4.08
C ASN A 186 -5.72 3.49 -3.52
N CYS A 187 -5.99 3.80 -2.24
CA CYS A 187 -7.30 3.53 -1.63
C CYS A 187 -8.44 4.27 -2.34
N LEU A 188 -8.19 5.52 -2.77
CA LEU A 188 -9.14 6.31 -3.54
C LEU A 188 -9.43 5.66 -4.90
N ASP A 189 -8.39 5.25 -5.63
CA ASP A 189 -8.53 4.52 -6.89
C ASP A 189 -9.43 3.29 -6.73
N VAL A 190 -9.24 2.54 -5.64
CA VAL A 190 -10.02 1.31 -5.36
C VAL A 190 -11.51 1.63 -5.24
N VAL A 191 -11.89 2.62 -4.44
CA VAL A 191 -13.30 2.93 -4.20
C VAL A 191 -13.98 3.61 -5.39
N VAL A 192 -13.19 4.27 -6.28
CA VAL A 192 -13.70 4.93 -7.48
C VAL A 192 -13.86 3.94 -8.64
N ASP A 193 -12.87 3.10 -8.87
CA ASP A 193 -12.79 2.26 -10.07
C ASP A 193 -13.25 0.81 -9.84
N SER A 194 -13.66 0.43 -8.62
CA SER A 194 -14.09 -0.93 -8.31
C SER A 194 -15.26 -0.98 -7.31
N LYS A 195 -15.74 -2.19 -7.03
CA LYS A 195 -16.70 -2.48 -5.95
C LYS A 195 -16.01 -2.90 -4.65
N ALA A 196 -14.69 -3.01 -4.66
CA ALA A 196 -13.92 -3.38 -3.48
C ALA A 196 -13.96 -2.28 -2.43
N ARG A 197 -13.91 -2.68 -1.17
CA ARG A 197 -13.65 -1.75 -0.07
C ARG A 197 -12.15 -1.51 0.06
N ALA A 198 -11.76 -0.32 0.49
CA ALA A 198 -10.38 -0.01 0.78
C ALA A 198 -10.17 0.15 2.29
N ILE A 199 -9.04 -0.32 2.79
CA ILE A 199 -8.55 -0.07 4.15
C ILE A 199 -7.18 0.59 4.02
N LEU A 200 -7.07 1.79 4.55
CA LEU A 200 -5.84 2.55 4.63
C LEU A 200 -5.12 2.23 5.93
N VAL A 201 -3.89 1.74 5.85
CA VAL A 201 -3.00 1.59 7.00
C VAL A 201 -2.27 2.91 7.19
N TRP A 202 -2.68 3.69 8.18
CA TRP A 202 -2.18 5.04 8.42
C TRP A 202 -1.39 5.13 9.72
N ARG A 203 -0.06 5.15 9.63
CA ARG A 203 0.84 5.10 10.79
C ARG A 203 1.15 6.47 11.39
N GLU A 204 0.79 7.55 10.69
CA GLU A 204 0.94 8.92 11.17
C GLU A 204 -0.19 9.32 12.13
N GLU A 205 -0.18 10.57 12.58
CA GLU A 205 -1.24 11.09 13.42
C GLU A 205 -2.58 11.13 12.67
N GLU A 206 -3.65 10.81 13.35
CA GLU A 206 -5.00 10.73 12.78
C GLU A 206 -5.48 12.05 12.18
N LYS A 207 -5.01 13.18 12.70
CA LYS A 207 -5.31 14.52 12.16
C LYS A 207 -4.81 14.74 10.73
N HIS A 208 -3.81 13.99 10.29
CA HIS A 208 -3.24 14.08 8.94
C HIS A 208 -3.92 13.15 7.93
N VAL A 209 -4.90 12.33 8.35
CA VAL A 209 -5.69 11.51 7.42
C VAL A 209 -6.46 12.43 6.48
N PRO A 210 -6.29 12.29 5.15
CA PRO A 210 -7.00 13.13 4.19
C PRO A 210 -8.51 13.07 4.36
N ALA A 211 -9.17 14.22 4.37
CA ALA A 211 -10.62 14.30 4.59
C ALA A 211 -11.45 13.51 3.54
N ALA A 212 -10.92 13.35 2.34
CA ALA A 212 -11.51 12.53 1.28
C ALA A 212 -11.64 11.06 1.69
N THR A 213 -10.64 10.50 2.40
CA THR A 213 -10.62 9.11 2.88
C THR A 213 -11.88 8.79 3.68
N ARG A 214 -12.19 9.62 4.66
CA ARG A 214 -13.38 9.44 5.52
C ARG A 214 -14.68 9.62 4.75
N ARG A 215 -14.77 10.63 3.87
CA ARG A 215 -15.99 10.92 3.09
C ARG A 215 -16.35 9.79 2.13
N LEU A 216 -15.38 9.06 1.64
CA LEU A 216 -15.59 7.98 0.68
C LEU A 216 -15.73 6.60 1.35
N GLY A 217 -15.79 6.55 2.69
CA GLY A 217 -15.99 5.32 3.43
C GLY A 217 -14.77 4.38 3.41
N ILE A 218 -13.58 4.91 3.17
CA ILE A 218 -12.32 4.16 3.29
C ILE A 218 -12.09 3.90 4.78
N GLY A 219 -11.90 2.62 5.16
CA GLY A 219 -11.52 2.23 6.51
C GLY A 219 -10.12 2.73 6.83
N VAL A 220 -9.89 3.20 8.06
CA VAL A 220 -8.55 3.64 8.49
C VAL A 220 -8.15 2.85 9.73
N VAL A 221 -6.98 2.24 9.69
CA VAL A 221 -6.39 1.50 10.80
C VAL A 221 -4.96 1.99 11.02
N LYS A 222 -4.42 1.82 12.22
CA LYS A 222 -3.08 2.28 12.55
C LYS A 222 -2.01 1.26 12.21
N THR A 223 -2.34 -0.03 12.36
CA THR A 223 -1.41 -1.14 12.16
C THR A 223 -2.00 -2.19 11.22
N THR A 224 -1.14 -3.01 10.64
CA THR A 224 -1.60 -4.17 9.86
C THR A 224 -2.23 -5.22 10.78
N ALA A 225 -1.77 -5.33 12.02
CA ALA A 225 -2.40 -6.19 13.03
C ALA A 225 -3.85 -5.78 13.29
N ASP A 226 -4.13 -4.47 13.49
CA ASP A 226 -5.51 -3.95 13.62
C ASP A 226 -6.35 -4.26 12.36
N CYS A 227 -5.72 -4.16 11.18
CA CYS A 227 -6.38 -4.50 9.92
C CYS A 227 -6.85 -5.97 9.91
N LEU A 228 -6.00 -6.90 10.37
CA LEU A 228 -6.36 -8.32 10.45
C LEU A 228 -7.53 -8.56 11.40
N ASP A 229 -7.60 -7.83 12.51
CA ASP A 229 -8.74 -7.90 13.45
C ASP A 229 -10.04 -7.43 12.77
N VAL A 230 -10.01 -6.30 12.08
CA VAL A 230 -11.14 -5.77 11.29
C VAL A 230 -11.59 -6.77 10.22
N LEU A 231 -10.65 -7.37 9.48
CA LEU A 231 -10.98 -8.40 8.48
C LEU A 231 -11.67 -9.61 9.09
N SER A 232 -11.24 -10.02 10.30
CA SER A 232 -11.85 -11.11 11.05
C SER A 232 -13.32 -10.81 11.41
N GLU A 233 -13.62 -9.58 11.80
CA GLU A 233 -14.98 -9.14 12.12
C GLU A 233 -15.88 -9.09 10.88
N ILE A 234 -15.36 -8.55 9.77
CA ILE A 234 -16.08 -8.48 8.47
C ILE A 234 -16.47 -9.89 8.02
N ASP A 235 -15.53 -10.84 8.04
CA ASP A 235 -15.75 -12.21 7.61
C ASP A 235 -16.80 -12.92 8.50
N SER A 236 -16.71 -12.76 9.82
CA SER A 236 -17.65 -13.32 10.78
C SER A 236 -19.07 -12.80 10.55
N THR A 237 -19.22 -11.50 10.29
CA THR A 237 -20.52 -10.87 10.03
C THR A 237 -21.13 -11.33 8.70
N THR A 238 -20.30 -11.49 7.67
CA THR A 238 -20.73 -11.97 6.35
C THR A 238 -21.16 -13.45 6.42
N SER A 239 -20.41 -14.26 7.15
CA SER A 239 -20.73 -15.68 7.38
C SER A 239 -22.03 -15.87 8.15
N GLN A 240 -22.31 -15.04 9.16
CA GLN A 240 -23.58 -15.09 9.90
C GLN A 240 -24.78 -14.71 9.02
N ARG A 241 -24.65 -13.71 8.14
CA ARG A 241 -25.72 -13.31 7.21
C ARG A 241 -26.00 -14.41 6.18
N SER A 242 -24.98 -15.01 5.59
CA SER A 242 -25.15 -16.13 4.66
C SER A 242 -25.82 -17.34 5.34
N GLY A 243 -25.39 -17.69 6.55
CA GLY A 243 -26.01 -18.78 7.32
C GLY A 243 -27.49 -18.55 7.68
N LEU A 244 -27.90 -17.28 7.90
CA LEU A 244 -29.30 -16.91 8.11
C LEU A 244 -30.10 -17.03 6.81
N PHE A 245 -29.59 -16.58 5.68
CA PHE A 245 -30.21 -16.73 4.36
C PHE A 245 -30.35 -18.19 3.95
N ASP A 246 -29.35 -19.01 4.20
CA ASP A 246 -29.40 -20.47 3.91
C ASP A 246 -30.40 -21.20 4.82
N ARG A 247 -30.54 -20.79 6.08
CA ARG A 247 -31.59 -21.29 6.98
C ARG A 247 -32.98 -20.91 6.51
N VAL A 248 -33.19 -19.65 6.11
CA VAL A 248 -34.48 -19.15 5.60
C VAL A 248 -34.81 -19.84 4.26
N ARG A 249 -33.86 -20.01 3.37
CA ARG A 249 -34.03 -20.73 2.09
C ARG A 249 -34.45 -22.19 2.32
N ARG A 250 -33.79 -22.89 3.25
CA ARG A 250 -34.16 -24.26 3.64
C ARG A 250 -35.56 -24.35 4.26
N LEU A 251 -35.92 -23.40 5.13
CA LEU A 251 -37.23 -23.32 5.73
C LEU A 251 -38.37 -23.04 4.73
N LEU A 252 -38.04 -22.29 3.66
CA LEU A 252 -38.98 -21.95 2.59
C LEU A 252 -39.03 -22.98 1.48
N GLY A 253 -38.28 -24.11 1.56
CA GLY A 253 -38.30 -25.20 0.59
C GLY A 253 -37.78 -24.81 -0.79
N LEU A 254 -37.03 -23.71 -0.93
CA LEU A 254 -36.47 -23.27 -2.21
C LEU A 254 -35.28 -24.16 -2.58
N LYS A 255 -35.43 -24.99 -3.61
CA LYS A 255 -34.36 -25.85 -4.17
C LYS A 255 -33.20 -24.98 -4.72
N GLU A 256 -32.00 -25.52 -4.59
CA GLU A 256 -30.84 -25.01 -5.30
C GLU A 256 -31.08 -25.15 -6.83
N ASP A 257 -31.06 -24.02 -7.54
CA ASP A 257 -30.93 -24.02 -8.99
C ASP A 257 -29.51 -24.50 -9.32
N SER A 258 -29.41 -25.81 -9.61
CA SER A 258 -28.22 -26.38 -10.23
C SER A 258 -28.11 -25.80 -11.64
N LEU A 259 -27.17 -24.91 -11.87
CA LEU A 259 -26.76 -24.50 -13.22
C LEU A 259 -26.32 -25.76 -13.99
N PRO A 260 -26.82 -25.96 -15.22
CA PRO A 260 -26.33 -27.06 -16.04
C PRO A 260 -24.86 -26.83 -16.43
N ALA A 261 -24.14 -27.95 -16.51
CA ALA A 261 -22.71 -28.04 -16.84
C ALA A 261 -22.39 -27.55 -18.27
#